data_90121904a46cfe952b9e36215088a2e3
#
_entry.id   90121904a46cfe952b9e36215088a2e3
#
_cell.length_a   1.000
_cell.length_b   1.000
_cell.length_c   1.000
_cell.angle_alpha   90.00
_cell.angle_beta   90.00
_cell.angle_gamma   90.00
#
_symmetry.space_group_name_H-M   'P 1'
#
loop_
_entity.id
_entity.type
_entity.pdbx_description
1 polymer ?
#
loop_
_entity_poly.entity_id
_entity_poly.type
_entity_poly.pdbx_seq_one_letter_code
_entity_poly.pdbx_strand_id
1 'polypeptide(L)'
;FKYAEALSRLKNTEFGDISPAEFIPIAEEKGLIERLGQITFEKICKFISENKDTIHAVSVNFSVYQMTNPHIVEIVLNTISKYKIKPENIIMEITESIFIDDFDLIRQRMIELSNAGIVFYLDDFGTGFSNFANVITLPFSTIKIDRSFVQMMEQNPEMVSLIDNLIRTF
;
A
#
# COMPACT_ATOMS: atom_id res chain seq x y z
N PHE A 1 20.13 3.58 5.49
CA PHE A 1 19.03 2.95 4.72
C PHE A 1 18.31 4.02 3.93
N LYS A 2 17.96 3.75 2.65
CA LYS A 2 17.24 4.74 1.82
C LYS A 2 15.72 4.56 1.92
N TYR A 3 15.26 3.33 2.11
CA TYR A 3 13.85 2.95 2.11
C TYR A 3 13.55 2.04 3.28
N ALA A 4 12.34 2.14 3.83
CA ALA A 4 11.83 1.29 4.89
C ALA A 4 10.35 0.99 4.66
N GLU A 5 9.87 -0.14 5.14
CA GLU A 5 8.45 -0.49 5.17
C GLU A 5 7.90 -0.34 6.59
N ALA A 6 6.76 0.31 6.72
CA ALA A 6 6.07 0.49 7.98
C ALA A 6 5.06 -0.65 8.20
N LEU A 7 5.37 -1.51 9.13
CA LEU A 7 4.53 -2.65 9.47
C LEU A 7 3.77 -2.40 10.78
N SER A 8 2.45 -2.42 10.72
CA SER A 8 1.59 -2.26 11.90
C SER A 8 1.79 -3.40 12.89
N ARG A 9 1.84 -3.05 14.17
CA ARG A 9 1.93 -4.01 15.29
C ARG A 9 0.90 -3.62 16.34
N LEU A 10 0.07 -4.57 16.73
CA LEU A 10 -0.90 -4.39 17.82
C LEU A 10 -0.43 -5.20 19.03
N LYS A 11 -0.29 -4.51 20.14
CA LYS A 11 0.09 -5.14 21.42
C LYS A 11 -1.00 -4.96 22.44
N ASN A 12 -1.41 -6.05 23.03
CA ASN A 12 -2.39 -6.09 24.12
C ASN A 12 -1.72 -6.60 25.39
N THR A 13 -2.11 -6.05 26.54
CA THR A 13 -1.54 -6.44 27.85
C THR A 13 -1.92 -7.86 28.28
N GLU A 14 -3.06 -8.36 27.79
CA GLU A 14 -3.60 -9.67 28.14
C GLU A 14 -3.19 -10.73 27.12
N PHE A 15 -3.22 -10.40 25.81
CA PHE A 15 -2.98 -11.34 24.71
C PHE A 15 -1.60 -11.20 24.08
N GLY A 16 -0.78 -10.25 24.50
CA GLY A 16 0.55 -10.02 23.92
C GLY A 16 0.50 -9.37 22.54
N ASP A 17 1.38 -9.83 21.64
CA ASP A 17 1.46 -9.32 20.28
C ASP A 17 0.40 -10.03 19.39
N ILE A 18 -0.47 -9.22 18.76
CA ILE A 18 -1.54 -9.70 17.87
C ILE A 18 -1.11 -9.50 16.43
N SER A 19 -1.26 -10.56 15.60
CA SER A 19 -0.88 -10.52 14.19
C SER A 19 -1.71 -9.53 13.37
N PRO A 20 -1.10 -8.81 12.40
CA PRO A 20 -1.86 -8.00 11.43
C PRO A 20 -2.96 -8.81 10.71
N ALA A 21 -2.70 -10.06 10.38
CA ALA A 21 -3.68 -10.95 9.74
C ALA A 21 -4.94 -11.20 10.61
N GLU A 22 -4.86 -10.98 11.92
CA GLU A 22 -6.00 -11.12 12.84
C GLU A 22 -6.69 -9.78 13.07
N PHE A 23 -5.96 -8.70 13.37
CA PHE A 23 -6.59 -7.45 13.78
C PHE A 23 -7.04 -6.56 12.62
N ILE A 24 -6.39 -6.63 11.46
CA ILE A 24 -6.77 -5.78 10.31
C ILE A 24 -8.17 -6.14 9.79
N PRO A 25 -8.52 -7.42 9.51
CA PRO A 25 -9.87 -7.77 9.09
C PRO A 25 -10.94 -7.37 10.12
N ILE A 26 -10.63 -7.48 11.40
CA ILE A 26 -11.55 -7.04 12.47
C ILE A 26 -11.72 -5.52 12.44
N ALA A 27 -10.64 -4.77 12.22
CA ALA A 27 -10.70 -3.32 12.12
C ALA A 27 -11.52 -2.86 10.89
N GLU A 28 -11.43 -3.57 9.78
CA GLU A 28 -12.25 -3.34 8.58
C GLU A 28 -13.71 -3.64 8.85
N GLU A 29 -14.04 -4.82 9.37
CA GLU A 29 -15.42 -5.21 9.72
C GLU A 29 -16.10 -4.25 10.72
N LYS A 30 -15.32 -3.70 11.66
CA LYS A 30 -15.83 -2.78 12.69
C LYS A 30 -15.73 -1.31 12.30
N GLY A 31 -15.30 -0.97 11.08
CA GLY A 31 -15.12 0.42 10.63
C GLY A 31 -14.01 1.18 11.37
N LEU A 32 -13.07 0.46 11.99
CA LEU A 32 -11.95 1.05 12.75
C LEU A 32 -10.70 1.26 11.89
N ILE A 33 -10.70 0.72 10.66
CA ILE A 33 -9.52 0.74 9.78
C ILE A 33 -9.10 2.17 9.40
N GLU A 34 -10.05 3.08 9.23
CA GLU A 34 -9.76 4.49 8.93
C GLU A 34 -8.97 5.15 10.07
N ARG A 35 -9.44 4.96 11.32
CA ARG A 35 -8.77 5.51 12.49
C ARG A 35 -7.39 4.88 12.73
N LEU A 36 -7.29 3.58 12.53
CA LEU A 36 -6.01 2.86 12.61
C LEU A 36 -5.03 3.40 11.57
N GLY A 37 -5.49 3.53 10.32
CA GLY A 37 -4.70 4.07 9.23
C GLY A 37 -4.23 5.50 9.48
N GLN A 38 -5.11 6.37 9.99
CA GLN A 38 -4.76 7.74 10.33
C GLN A 38 -3.67 7.80 11.41
N ILE A 39 -3.81 7.02 12.49
CA ILE A 39 -2.81 6.94 13.56
C ILE A 39 -1.47 6.44 13.03
N THR A 40 -1.50 5.40 12.21
CA THR A 40 -0.30 4.80 11.61
C THR A 40 0.37 5.80 10.68
N PHE A 41 -0.40 6.45 9.80
CA PHE A 41 0.11 7.42 8.84
C PHE A 41 0.73 8.65 9.53
N GLU A 42 0.10 9.17 10.58
CA GLU A 42 0.70 10.26 11.38
C GLU A 42 2.04 9.86 12.02
N LYS A 43 2.14 8.63 12.55
CA LYS A 43 3.39 8.12 13.12
C LYS A 43 4.49 8.02 12.07
N ILE A 44 4.15 7.56 10.86
CA ILE A 44 5.08 7.45 9.74
C ILE A 44 5.56 8.83 9.30
N CYS A 45 4.65 9.78 9.10
CA CYS A 45 5.02 11.15 8.74
C CYS A 45 5.92 11.81 9.78
N LYS A 46 5.63 11.58 11.07
CA LYS A 46 6.48 12.03 12.18
C LYS A 46 7.87 11.40 12.10
N PHE A 47 7.92 10.07 11.94
CA PHE A 47 9.18 9.33 11.84
C PHE A 47 10.06 9.84 10.68
N ILE A 48 9.49 10.03 9.49
CA ILE A 48 10.19 10.58 8.33
C ILE A 48 10.71 11.99 8.65
N SER A 49 9.87 12.83 9.26
CA SER A 49 10.24 14.20 9.64
C SER A 49 11.45 14.26 10.58
N GLU A 50 11.55 13.30 11.50
CA GLU A 50 12.65 13.18 12.47
C GLU A 50 13.91 12.53 11.89
N ASN A 51 13.82 11.84 10.73
CA ASN A 51 14.91 11.04 10.15
C ASN A 51 15.23 11.41 8.68
N LYS A 52 15.02 12.66 8.28
CA LYS A 52 15.14 13.12 6.88
C LYS A 52 16.50 12.86 6.23
N ASP A 53 17.57 12.85 7.03
CA ASP A 53 18.93 12.67 6.53
C ASP A 53 19.27 11.19 6.28
N THR A 54 18.50 10.27 6.86
CA THR A 54 18.80 8.82 6.82
C THR A 54 17.77 8.02 6.03
N ILE A 55 16.50 8.45 6.02
CA ILE A 55 15.38 7.79 5.36
C ILE A 55 14.90 8.64 4.20
N HIS A 56 14.92 8.07 3.00
CA HIS A 56 14.44 8.74 1.80
C HIS A 56 12.92 8.60 1.65
N ALA A 57 12.41 7.40 1.78
CA ALA A 57 10.97 7.13 1.75
C ALA A 57 10.57 5.95 2.65
N VAL A 58 9.31 5.95 3.06
CA VAL A 58 8.70 4.85 3.84
C VAL A 58 7.46 4.37 3.11
N SER A 59 7.37 3.05 2.92
CA SER A 59 6.15 2.44 2.40
C SER A 59 5.18 2.09 3.53
N VAL A 60 3.90 2.21 3.23
CA VAL A 60 2.79 1.94 4.15
C VAL A 60 1.66 1.26 3.42
N ASN A 61 1.14 0.18 4.01
CA ASN A 61 -0.02 -0.52 3.51
C ASN A 61 -1.29 0.30 3.68
N PHE A 62 -2.04 0.46 2.60
CA PHE A 62 -3.33 1.13 2.56
C PHE A 62 -4.42 0.14 2.15
N SER A 63 -5.46 0.04 2.97
CA SER A 63 -6.64 -0.75 2.65
C SER A 63 -7.49 -0.06 1.58
N VAL A 64 -8.16 -0.86 0.75
CA VAL A 64 -9.17 -0.38 -0.21
C VAL A 64 -10.24 0.46 0.49
N TYR A 65 -10.69 0.05 1.67
CA TYR A 65 -11.68 0.82 2.46
C TYR A 65 -11.19 2.23 2.82
N GLN A 66 -9.90 2.42 3.06
CA GLN A 66 -9.35 3.76 3.29
C GLN A 66 -9.38 4.60 2.00
N MET A 67 -9.16 3.98 0.84
CA MET A 67 -9.23 4.66 -0.46
C MET A 67 -10.66 5.06 -0.84
N THR A 68 -11.69 4.42 -0.28
CA THR A 68 -13.09 4.83 -0.51
C THR A 68 -13.53 6.03 0.33
N ASN A 69 -12.76 6.45 1.34
CA ASN A 69 -13.07 7.64 2.14
C ASN A 69 -13.06 8.91 1.28
N PRO A 70 -14.15 9.71 1.24
CA PRO A 70 -14.24 10.92 0.40
C PRO A 70 -13.18 11.99 0.70
N HIS A 71 -12.62 11.97 1.90
CA HIS A 71 -11.64 12.96 2.37
C HIS A 71 -10.20 12.42 2.36
N ILE A 72 -9.95 11.22 1.82
CA ILE A 72 -8.62 10.58 1.94
C ILE A 72 -7.49 11.44 1.36
N VAL A 73 -7.71 12.07 0.22
CA VAL A 73 -6.72 12.94 -0.43
C VAL A 73 -6.37 14.12 0.48
N GLU A 74 -7.39 14.78 1.03
CA GLU A 74 -7.21 15.91 1.94
C GLU A 74 -6.49 15.49 3.23
N ILE A 75 -6.91 14.37 3.84
CA ILE A 75 -6.30 13.82 5.07
C ILE A 75 -4.81 13.54 4.85
N VAL A 76 -4.45 12.88 3.74
CA VAL A 76 -3.07 12.54 3.42
C VAL A 76 -2.24 13.79 3.22
N LEU A 77 -2.67 14.71 2.34
CA LEU A 77 -1.89 15.90 2.01
C LEU A 77 -1.75 16.86 3.20
N ASN A 78 -2.80 17.01 4.01
CA ASN A 78 -2.74 17.82 5.22
C ASN A 78 -1.78 17.22 6.25
N THR A 79 -1.75 15.89 6.39
CA THR A 79 -0.83 15.21 7.31
C THR A 79 0.62 15.40 6.85
N ILE A 80 0.91 15.21 5.56
CA ILE A 80 2.24 15.45 4.97
C ILE A 80 2.70 16.89 5.22
N SER A 81 1.82 17.87 4.97
CA SER A 81 2.08 19.27 5.21
C SER A 81 2.35 19.59 6.68
N LYS A 82 1.53 19.03 7.60
CA LYS A 82 1.70 19.16 9.06
C LYS A 82 3.09 18.75 9.53
N TYR A 83 3.64 17.68 9.00
CA TYR A 83 4.97 17.18 9.35
C TYR A 83 6.10 17.72 8.48
N LYS A 84 5.80 18.60 7.51
CA LYS A 84 6.76 19.25 6.60
C LYS A 84 7.66 18.22 5.91
N ILE A 85 7.10 17.12 5.45
CA ILE A 85 7.77 16.12 4.61
C ILE A 85 7.32 16.32 3.15
N LYS A 86 8.03 15.69 2.23
CA LYS A 86 7.64 15.74 0.82
C LYS A 86 6.72 14.56 0.51
N PRO A 87 5.74 14.71 -0.41
CA PRO A 87 4.88 13.60 -0.82
C PRO A 87 5.67 12.38 -1.32
N GLU A 88 6.75 12.59 -2.04
CA GLU A 88 7.66 11.54 -2.55
C GLU A 88 8.36 10.70 -1.45
N ASN A 89 8.30 11.15 -0.18
CA ASN A 89 8.77 10.36 0.94
C ASN A 89 7.76 9.28 1.40
N ILE A 90 6.56 9.27 0.80
CA ILE A 90 5.51 8.29 1.09
C ILE A 90 5.33 7.37 -0.11
N ILE A 91 5.36 6.07 0.16
CA ILE A 91 5.00 5.03 -0.78
C ILE A 91 3.74 4.34 -0.25
N MET A 92 2.64 4.39 -0.98
CA MET A 92 1.42 3.69 -0.61
C MET A 92 1.41 2.31 -1.27
N GLU A 93 1.35 1.27 -0.46
CA GLU A 93 1.23 -0.11 -0.91
C GLU A 93 -0.23 -0.54 -0.89
N ILE A 94 -0.73 -1.01 -2.02
CA ILE A 94 -2.13 -1.40 -2.20
C ILE A 94 -2.13 -2.80 -2.81
N THR A 95 -2.95 -3.69 -2.25
CA THR A 95 -3.09 -5.07 -2.73
C THR A 95 -4.05 -5.17 -3.93
N GLU A 96 -4.06 -6.32 -4.60
CA GLU A 96 -4.97 -6.60 -5.73
C GLU A 96 -6.46 -6.45 -5.39
N SER A 97 -6.85 -6.49 -4.13
CA SER A 97 -8.24 -6.29 -3.69
C SER A 97 -8.85 -4.95 -4.13
N ILE A 98 -8.02 -3.98 -4.54
CA ILE A 98 -8.45 -2.68 -5.09
C ILE A 98 -9.35 -2.81 -6.35
N PHE A 99 -9.30 -3.93 -7.05
CA PHE A 99 -10.05 -4.13 -8.29
C PHE A 99 -11.51 -4.59 -8.07
N ILE A 100 -11.94 -4.79 -6.83
CA ILE A 100 -13.24 -5.37 -6.49
C ILE A 100 -14.31 -4.29 -6.31
N ASP A 101 -13.97 -3.13 -5.72
CA ASP A 101 -14.91 -2.06 -5.36
C ASP A 101 -14.62 -0.77 -6.13
N ASP A 102 -15.64 0.01 -6.42
CA ASP A 102 -15.66 1.38 -6.97
C ASP A 102 -14.37 1.87 -7.66
N PHE A 103 -13.91 1.09 -8.64
CA PHE A 103 -12.62 1.23 -9.31
C PHE A 103 -12.36 2.65 -9.83
N ASP A 104 -13.37 3.29 -10.44
CA ASP A 104 -13.21 4.61 -11.03
C ASP A 104 -12.94 5.68 -9.97
N LEU A 105 -13.61 5.59 -8.82
CA LEU A 105 -13.40 6.50 -7.70
C LEU A 105 -11.99 6.34 -7.11
N ILE A 106 -11.56 5.11 -6.89
CA ILE A 106 -10.24 4.80 -6.36
C ILE A 106 -9.15 5.26 -7.34
N ARG A 107 -9.34 4.97 -8.63
CA ARG A 107 -8.43 5.42 -9.68
C ARG A 107 -8.27 6.94 -9.69
N GLN A 108 -9.37 7.68 -9.59
CA GLN A 108 -9.31 9.14 -9.53
C GLN A 108 -8.47 9.61 -8.34
N ARG A 109 -8.68 9.08 -7.16
CA ARG A 109 -7.94 9.45 -5.93
C ARG A 109 -6.46 9.09 -6.00
N MET A 110 -6.15 7.93 -6.57
CA MET A 110 -4.75 7.54 -6.80
C MET A 110 -4.07 8.51 -7.75
N ILE A 111 -4.75 8.94 -8.83
CA ILE A 111 -4.22 9.93 -9.76
C ILE A 111 -4.00 11.29 -9.05
N GLU A 112 -4.95 11.75 -8.24
CA GLU A 112 -4.82 13.00 -7.48
C GLU A 112 -3.63 12.96 -6.51
N LEU A 113 -3.47 11.88 -5.76
CA LEU A 113 -2.34 11.68 -4.84
C LEU A 113 -1.00 11.53 -5.60
N SER A 114 -1.00 10.81 -6.71
CA SER A 114 0.19 10.65 -7.56
C SER A 114 0.63 11.98 -8.18
N ASN A 115 -0.30 12.81 -8.63
CA ASN A 115 -0.01 14.16 -9.13
C ASN A 115 0.55 15.08 -8.04
N ALA A 116 0.22 14.82 -6.78
CA ALA A 116 0.82 15.50 -5.64
C ALA A 116 2.22 14.97 -5.28
N GLY A 117 2.65 13.85 -5.87
CA GLY A 117 3.97 13.25 -5.70
C GLY A 117 4.00 11.99 -4.82
N ILE A 118 2.85 11.46 -4.37
CA ILE A 118 2.78 10.16 -3.69
C ILE A 118 3.13 9.05 -4.68
N VAL A 119 3.92 8.10 -4.22
CA VAL A 119 4.33 6.92 -5.00
C VAL A 119 3.42 5.74 -4.64
N PHE A 120 2.98 4.97 -5.64
CA PHE A 120 2.14 3.79 -5.42
C PHE A 120 2.86 2.52 -5.81
N TYR A 121 2.78 1.51 -4.96
CA TYR A 121 3.21 0.13 -5.22
C TYR A 121 1.99 -0.80 -5.18
N LEU A 122 1.93 -1.72 -6.13
CA LEU A 122 1.00 -2.84 -6.08
C LEU A 122 1.67 -3.98 -5.30
N ASP A 123 1.06 -4.40 -4.21
CA ASP A 123 1.57 -5.50 -3.36
C ASP A 123 0.78 -6.79 -3.58
N ASP A 124 1.40 -7.92 -3.23
CA ASP A 124 0.84 -9.27 -3.30
C ASP A 124 0.32 -9.67 -4.70
N PHE A 125 0.96 -9.15 -5.77
CA PHE A 125 0.54 -9.46 -7.14
C PHE A 125 0.64 -10.96 -7.46
N GLY A 126 -0.46 -11.52 -7.97
CA GLY A 126 -0.57 -12.93 -8.36
C GLY A 126 -1.39 -13.78 -7.37
N THR A 127 -1.90 -13.22 -6.29
CA THR A 127 -2.73 -13.94 -5.31
C THR A 127 -4.23 -13.87 -5.61
N GLY A 128 -4.66 -12.95 -6.47
CA GLY A 128 -6.05 -12.64 -6.75
C GLY A 128 -6.43 -12.74 -8.23
N PHE A 129 -7.64 -12.28 -8.53
CA PHE A 129 -8.18 -12.19 -9.88
C PHE A 129 -7.84 -10.84 -10.51
N SER A 130 -6.55 -10.54 -10.71
CA SER A 130 -6.15 -9.29 -11.33
C SER A 130 -6.71 -9.18 -12.75
N ASN A 131 -7.55 -8.19 -12.98
CA ASN A 131 -7.76 -7.72 -14.34
C ASN A 131 -6.52 -6.90 -14.74
N PHE A 132 -5.60 -7.52 -15.45
CA PHE A 132 -4.34 -6.93 -15.90
C PHE A 132 -4.55 -5.57 -16.60
N ALA A 133 -5.65 -5.40 -17.33
CA ALA A 133 -6.00 -4.13 -17.95
C ALA A 133 -6.20 -3.00 -16.92
N ASN A 134 -6.72 -3.32 -15.73
CA ASN A 134 -6.88 -2.35 -14.66
C ASN A 134 -5.54 -1.94 -14.04
N VAL A 135 -4.61 -2.88 -13.87
CA VAL A 135 -3.26 -2.59 -13.31
C VAL A 135 -2.55 -1.53 -14.15
N ILE A 136 -2.58 -1.67 -15.50
CA ILE A 136 -1.92 -0.74 -16.41
C ILE A 136 -2.51 0.68 -16.36
N THR A 137 -3.77 0.82 -15.95
CA THR A 137 -4.45 2.13 -15.90
C THR A 137 -4.25 2.89 -14.60
N LEU A 138 -3.69 2.24 -13.58
CA LEU A 138 -3.38 2.83 -12.27
C LEU A 138 -1.94 3.35 -12.22
N PRO A 139 -1.65 4.40 -11.44
CA PRO A 139 -0.34 5.04 -11.38
C PRO A 139 0.65 4.26 -10.48
N PHE A 140 0.74 2.95 -10.66
CA PHE A 140 1.73 2.14 -9.98
C PHE A 140 3.12 2.37 -10.58
N SER A 141 4.12 2.60 -9.74
CA SER A 141 5.52 2.69 -10.14
C SER A 141 6.29 1.39 -9.93
N THR A 142 5.73 0.47 -9.14
CA THR A 142 6.34 -0.82 -8.81
C THR A 142 5.25 -1.85 -8.57
N ILE A 143 5.52 -3.09 -9.00
CA ILE A 143 4.68 -4.26 -8.71
C ILE A 143 5.53 -5.24 -7.91
N LYS A 144 5.08 -5.59 -6.72
CA LYS A 144 5.69 -6.60 -5.85
C LYS A 144 5.00 -7.93 -6.10
N ILE A 145 5.74 -8.86 -6.64
CA ILE A 145 5.24 -10.21 -6.94
C ILE A 145 5.18 -11.02 -5.63
N ASP A 146 4.03 -11.63 -5.36
CA ASP A 146 3.85 -12.44 -4.16
C ASP A 146 4.76 -13.67 -4.15
N ARG A 147 5.17 -14.07 -2.95
CA ARG A 147 6.05 -15.23 -2.75
C ARG A 147 5.46 -16.52 -3.30
N SER A 148 4.15 -16.74 -3.19
CA SER A 148 3.49 -17.94 -3.69
C SER A 148 3.65 -18.07 -5.20
N PHE A 149 3.58 -16.95 -5.90
CA PHE A 149 3.77 -16.89 -7.36
C PHE A 149 5.20 -17.27 -7.75
N VAL A 150 6.20 -16.78 -7.00
CA VAL A 150 7.61 -17.15 -7.20
C VAL A 150 7.84 -18.63 -6.91
N GLN A 151 7.21 -19.19 -5.87
CA GLN A 151 7.31 -20.61 -5.56
C GLN A 151 6.70 -21.51 -6.64
N MET A 152 5.63 -21.08 -7.31
CA MET A 152 5.06 -21.83 -8.45
C MET A 152 6.03 -21.92 -9.62
N MET A 153 6.95 -20.96 -9.81
CA MET A 153 7.98 -21.00 -10.86
C MET A 153 8.93 -22.21 -10.68
N GLU A 154 9.27 -22.55 -9.44
CA GLU A 154 10.16 -23.67 -9.14
C GLU A 154 9.53 -25.01 -9.56
N GLN A 155 8.19 -25.07 -9.55
CA GLN A 155 7.43 -26.28 -9.81
C GLN A 155 6.92 -26.37 -11.26
N ASN A 156 6.84 -25.24 -11.98
CA ASN A 156 6.29 -25.19 -13.32
C ASN A 156 7.11 -24.26 -14.24
N PRO A 157 7.92 -24.81 -15.17
CA PRO A 157 8.73 -24.03 -16.11
C PRO A 157 7.94 -23.07 -17.01
N GLU A 158 6.65 -23.35 -17.30
CA GLU A 158 5.79 -22.45 -18.07
C GLU A 158 5.51 -21.14 -17.36
N MET A 159 5.47 -21.16 -16.02
CA MET A 159 5.31 -19.96 -15.21
C MET A 159 6.50 -19.00 -15.33
N VAL A 160 7.70 -19.52 -15.58
CA VAL A 160 8.90 -18.70 -15.81
C VAL A 160 8.71 -17.80 -17.03
N SER A 161 8.19 -18.39 -18.12
CA SER A 161 7.90 -17.63 -19.35
C SER A 161 6.80 -16.59 -19.15
N LEU A 162 5.79 -16.90 -18.34
CA LEU A 162 4.72 -15.96 -18.00
C LEU A 162 5.27 -14.74 -17.25
N ILE A 163 6.10 -14.97 -16.23
CA ILE A 163 6.69 -13.89 -15.43
C ILE A 163 7.70 -13.07 -16.25
N ASP A 164 8.51 -13.71 -17.11
CA ASP A 164 9.39 -12.96 -18.00
C ASP A 164 8.60 -12.03 -18.94
N ASN A 165 7.47 -12.49 -19.46
CA ASN A 165 6.58 -11.65 -20.26
C ASN A 165 5.95 -10.52 -19.43
N LEU A 166 5.56 -10.78 -18.18
CA LEU A 166 5.06 -9.76 -17.26
C LEU A 166 6.12 -8.68 -17.00
N ILE A 167 7.34 -9.08 -16.65
CA ILE A 167 8.45 -8.14 -16.39
C ILE A 167 8.77 -7.27 -17.61
N ARG A 168 8.63 -7.81 -18.83
CA ARG A 168 8.85 -7.06 -20.08
C ARG A 168 7.72 -6.10 -20.44
N THR A 169 6.56 -6.27 -19.84
CA THR A 169 5.35 -5.47 -20.14
C THR A 169 5.29 -4.21 -19.27
N PHE A 170 5.92 -4.23 -18.11
CA PHE A 170 6.09 -3.11 -17.17
C PHE A 170 7.49 -2.49 -17.27
#